data_82cd33bc822cbcc6c1960b2f5ffafcd6
#
_entry.id   82cd33bc822cbcc6c1960b2f5ffafcd6
#
_cell.length_a   1.000
_cell.length_b   1.000
_cell.length_c   1.000
_cell.angle_alpha   90.00
_cell.angle_beta   90.00
_cell.angle_gamma   90.00
#
_symmetry.space_group_name_H-M   'P 1'
#
loop_
_entity.id
_entity.type
_entity.pdbx_description
1 polymer ?
#
loop_
_entity_poly.entity_id
_entity_poly.type
_entity_poly.pdbx_seq_one_letter_code
_entity_poly.pdbx_strand_id
1 'polypeptide(L)'
;TDPSYDRQIVVQTFPHIGDTGVNSEDPESSRIWVAGYIVRDPSPNVSNWRAEGSLDDDLAKNGIVGLSHIDTRKLVRHLRSAGVMRAGIFSGDALTDQATGALKTIEQLLEDVKNTPQMQGLSLYDEVSTKETYTIEPCGEYEGKEPLYTVAAVDLGIKGMTPHRMAERGCRV
;
A
#
# COMPACT_ATOMS: atom_id res chain seq x y z
N THR A 1 -0.96 3.57 -1.52
CA THR A 1 0.16 2.67 -1.87
C THR A 1 -0.02 2.12 -3.28
N ASP A 2 1.06 1.70 -3.91
CA ASP A 2 1.04 1.10 -5.24
C ASP A 2 1.47 -0.39 -5.17
N PRO A 3 1.35 -1.15 -6.28
CA PRO A 3 1.63 -2.58 -6.29
C PRO A 3 3.05 -2.98 -5.86
N SER A 4 4.03 -2.05 -5.89
CA SER A 4 5.39 -2.34 -5.42
C SER A 4 5.48 -2.62 -3.91
N TYR A 5 4.42 -2.30 -3.15
CA TYR A 5 4.33 -2.56 -1.71
C TYR A 5 3.61 -3.87 -1.37
N ASP A 6 3.28 -4.68 -2.37
CA ASP A 6 2.56 -5.92 -2.12
C ASP A 6 3.28 -6.80 -1.10
N ARG A 7 2.51 -7.36 -0.15
CA ARG A 7 2.97 -8.18 0.99
C ARG A 7 3.97 -7.52 1.94
N GLN A 8 4.15 -6.19 1.88
CA GLN A 8 5.07 -5.47 2.76
C GLN A 8 4.32 -4.73 3.87
N ILE A 9 4.91 -4.70 5.06
CA ILE A 9 4.50 -3.78 6.12
C ILE A 9 5.26 -2.49 5.93
N VAL A 10 4.53 -1.39 5.73
CA VAL A 10 5.13 -0.06 5.51
C VAL A 10 5.20 0.71 6.82
N VAL A 11 6.37 1.26 7.12
CA VAL A 11 6.61 2.10 8.29
C VAL A 11 6.77 3.56 7.83
N GLN A 12 5.83 4.40 8.21
CA GLN A 12 5.91 5.84 7.95
C GLN A 12 6.75 6.53 9.01
N THR A 13 7.75 7.29 8.56
CA THR A 13 8.69 7.96 9.46
C THR A 13 8.30 9.40 9.78
N PHE A 14 7.35 9.97 9.07
CA PHE A 14 6.85 11.30 9.36
C PHE A 14 6.09 11.28 10.71
N PRO A 15 6.24 12.30 11.57
CA PRO A 15 5.63 12.28 12.90
C PRO A 15 4.11 12.19 12.88
N HIS A 16 3.45 12.94 11.99
CA HIS A 16 2.01 12.95 11.84
C HIS A 16 1.63 12.44 10.45
N ILE A 17 0.66 11.55 10.39
CA ILE A 17 0.17 10.94 9.15
C ILE A 17 -1.35 11.00 9.14
N GLY A 18 -1.92 11.33 7.98
CA GLY A 18 -3.38 11.32 7.77
C GLY A 18 -4.02 12.70 7.79
N ASP A 19 -3.26 13.79 8.00
CA ASP A 19 -3.79 15.17 8.04
C ASP A 19 -4.52 15.58 6.76
N THR A 20 -4.08 15.09 5.61
CA THR A 20 -4.70 15.38 4.31
C THR A 20 -5.92 14.51 4.02
N GLY A 21 -6.13 13.46 4.80
CA GLY A 21 -7.17 12.46 4.53
C GLY A 21 -6.97 11.70 3.23
N VAL A 22 -8.03 11.06 2.79
CA VAL A 22 -8.10 10.31 1.53
C VAL A 22 -9.24 10.84 0.67
N ASN A 23 -9.13 10.68 -0.64
CA ASN A 23 -10.18 11.03 -1.60
C ASN A 23 -10.17 10.03 -2.78
N SER A 24 -11.20 10.09 -3.61
CA SER A 24 -11.41 9.20 -4.75
C SER A 24 -10.62 9.61 -6.01
N GLU A 25 -10.04 10.82 -6.05
CA GLU A 25 -9.36 11.36 -7.23
C GLU A 25 -7.86 11.06 -7.26
N ASP A 26 -7.23 10.87 -6.09
CA ASP A 26 -5.78 10.73 -5.94
C ASP A 26 -5.23 9.29 -5.78
N PRO A 27 -5.99 8.19 -5.93
CA PRO A 27 -5.43 6.86 -5.78
C PRO A 27 -4.35 6.59 -6.84
N GLU A 28 -3.24 6.01 -6.40
CA GLU A 28 -2.15 5.57 -7.29
C GLU A 28 -2.35 4.15 -7.81
N SER A 29 -3.40 3.47 -7.34
CA SER A 29 -3.74 2.10 -7.73
C SER A 29 -5.16 1.75 -7.33
N SER A 30 -5.66 0.60 -7.79
CA SER A 30 -7.02 0.12 -7.56
C SER A 30 -7.33 -0.27 -6.11
N ARG A 31 -6.31 -0.50 -5.27
CA ARG A 31 -6.45 -0.90 -3.87
C ARG A 31 -5.25 -0.49 -3.03
N ILE A 32 -5.36 -0.65 -1.71
CA ILE A 32 -4.23 -0.60 -0.80
C ILE A 32 -3.49 -1.95 -0.88
N TRP A 33 -2.18 -1.92 -1.18
CA TRP A 33 -1.37 -3.12 -1.43
C TRP A 33 -0.56 -3.60 -0.24
N VAL A 34 -0.36 -2.75 0.77
CA VAL A 34 0.44 -3.12 1.94
C VAL A 34 -0.22 -4.21 2.76
N ALA A 35 0.56 -5.10 3.35
CA ALA A 35 0.10 -6.09 4.32
C ALA A 35 -0.20 -5.48 5.70
N GLY A 36 0.40 -4.32 6.00
CA GLY A 36 0.17 -3.59 7.23
C GLY A 36 0.79 -2.20 7.17
N TYR A 37 0.34 -1.31 8.04
CA TYR A 37 0.73 0.10 8.04
C TYR A 37 1.09 0.57 9.44
N ILE A 38 2.32 1.06 9.62
CA ILE A 38 2.83 1.49 10.92
C ILE A 38 3.09 2.98 10.89
N VAL A 39 2.52 3.70 11.85
CA VAL A 39 2.68 5.15 12.01
C VAL A 39 3.05 5.49 13.45
N ARG A 40 3.63 6.68 13.65
CA ARG A 40 3.84 7.20 15.00
C ARG A 40 2.53 7.78 15.55
N ASP A 41 2.07 8.87 14.96
CA ASP A 41 0.88 9.60 15.41
C ASP A 41 -0.09 9.74 14.23
N PRO A 42 -1.20 8.95 14.18
CA PRO A 42 -2.24 9.18 13.21
C PRO A 42 -2.98 10.46 13.55
N SER A 43 -3.25 11.29 12.55
CA SER A 43 -3.99 12.53 12.76
C SER A 43 -5.45 12.22 13.12
N PRO A 44 -5.95 12.73 14.25
CA PRO A 44 -7.35 12.54 14.63
C PRO A 44 -8.31 13.39 13.78
N ASN A 45 -7.77 14.38 13.08
CA ASN A 45 -8.55 15.31 12.27
C ASN A 45 -7.99 15.41 10.87
N VAL A 46 -8.88 15.33 9.90
CA VAL A 46 -8.56 15.59 8.50
C VAL A 46 -8.74 17.08 8.23
N SER A 47 -7.71 17.72 7.68
CA SER A 47 -7.67 19.17 7.41
C SER A 47 -7.36 19.47 5.95
N ASN A 48 -8.21 18.95 5.04
CA ASN A 48 -8.09 19.20 3.62
C ASN A 48 -9.48 19.27 3.00
N TRP A 49 -9.74 20.31 2.22
CA TRP A 49 -11.03 20.54 1.54
C TRP A 49 -11.42 19.41 0.56
N ARG A 50 -10.44 18.67 0.03
CA ARG A 50 -10.67 17.52 -0.87
C ARG A 50 -10.86 16.19 -0.14
N ALA A 51 -10.72 16.16 1.17
CA ALA A 51 -10.81 14.91 1.90
C ALA A 51 -12.24 14.37 1.94
N GLU A 52 -12.40 13.11 1.65
CA GLU A 52 -13.65 12.34 1.70
C GLU A 52 -13.69 11.39 2.92
N GLY A 53 -12.54 11.11 3.51
CA GLY A 53 -12.42 10.22 4.67
C GLY A 53 -11.07 10.31 5.36
N SER A 54 -10.94 9.60 6.47
CA SER A 54 -9.69 9.47 7.21
C SER A 54 -8.85 8.31 6.69
N LEU A 55 -7.55 8.33 7.04
CA LEU A 55 -6.65 7.20 6.77
C LEU A 55 -7.11 5.93 7.51
N ASP A 56 -7.57 6.06 8.76
CA ASP A 56 -7.99 4.94 9.59
C ASP A 56 -9.21 4.25 8.98
N ASP A 57 -10.21 5.03 8.54
CA ASP A 57 -11.40 4.50 7.87
C ASP A 57 -11.04 3.79 6.57
N ASP A 58 -10.12 4.35 5.79
CA ASP A 58 -9.69 3.75 4.52
C ASP A 58 -8.92 2.44 4.73
N LEU A 59 -8.01 2.39 5.71
CA LEU A 59 -7.33 1.15 6.09
C LEU A 59 -8.33 0.09 6.57
N ALA A 60 -9.27 0.45 7.44
CA ALA A 60 -10.29 -0.45 7.95
C ALA A 60 -11.19 -0.99 6.84
N LYS A 61 -11.67 -0.12 5.93
CA LYS A 61 -12.49 -0.50 4.78
C LYS A 61 -11.79 -1.49 3.85
N ASN A 62 -10.48 -1.36 3.71
CA ASN A 62 -9.64 -2.25 2.88
C ASN A 62 -9.11 -3.47 3.65
N GLY A 63 -9.46 -3.64 4.92
CA GLY A 63 -9.00 -4.78 5.74
C GLY A 63 -7.51 -4.74 6.06
N ILE A 64 -6.89 -3.56 6.04
CA ILE A 64 -5.46 -3.40 6.31
C ILE A 64 -5.24 -3.10 7.80
N VAL A 65 -4.41 -3.92 8.44
CA VAL A 65 -4.07 -3.70 9.85
C VAL A 65 -3.14 -2.50 10.00
N GLY A 66 -3.52 -1.56 10.88
CA GLY A 66 -2.72 -0.41 11.28
C GLY A 66 -2.11 -0.59 12.67
N LEU A 67 -0.94 -0.01 12.89
CA LEU A 67 -0.31 0.06 14.21
C LEU A 67 0.22 1.48 14.45
N SER A 68 -0.24 2.12 15.52
CA SER A 68 0.14 3.48 15.88
C SER A 68 0.89 3.56 17.20
N HIS A 69 1.38 4.76 17.55
CA HIS A 69 2.11 5.05 18.79
C HIS A 69 3.43 4.28 18.93
N ILE A 70 4.05 3.94 17.81
CA ILE A 70 5.34 3.26 17.73
C ILE A 70 6.46 4.28 17.51
N ASP A 71 7.63 4.07 18.12
CA ASP A 71 8.84 4.80 17.78
C ASP A 71 9.36 4.37 16.40
N THR A 72 8.73 4.92 15.36
CA THR A 72 9.05 4.61 13.95
C THR A 72 10.48 4.97 13.59
N ARG A 73 11.05 6.01 14.22
CA ARG A 73 12.46 6.40 14.01
C ARG A 73 13.42 5.31 14.52
N LYS A 74 13.18 4.78 15.72
CA LYS A 74 13.98 3.69 16.28
C LYS A 74 13.85 2.43 15.43
N LEU A 75 12.63 2.08 15.03
CA LEU A 75 12.34 0.93 14.17
C LEU A 75 13.08 1.03 12.83
N VAL A 76 12.98 2.17 12.14
CA VAL A 76 13.63 2.37 10.84
C VAL A 76 15.16 2.37 10.97
N ARG A 77 15.71 2.93 12.03
CA ARG A 77 17.16 2.82 12.31
C ARG A 77 17.61 1.36 12.47
N HIS A 78 16.81 0.55 13.15
CA HIS A 78 17.06 -0.89 13.27
C HIS A 78 17.02 -1.58 11.90
N LEU A 79 15.97 -1.35 11.11
CA LEU A 79 15.83 -1.90 9.75
C LEU A 79 16.98 -1.49 8.82
N ARG A 80 17.47 -0.26 8.92
CA ARG A 80 18.64 0.20 8.14
C ARG A 80 19.93 -0.53 8.50
N SER A 81 20.08 -0.92 9.75
CA SER A 81 21.30 -1.63 10.22
C SER A 81 21.21 -3.13 10.01
N ALA A 82 20.04 -3.73 10.25
CA ALA A 82 19.84 -5.17 10.15
C ALA A 82 19.42 -5.65 8.75
N GLY A 83 18.96 -4.73 7.89
CA GLY A 83 18.31 -5.04 6.61
C GLY A 83 16.83 -5.31 6.75
N VAL A 84 16.17 -5.61 5.64
CA VAL A 84 14.76 -6.01 5.64
C VAL A 84 14.60 -7.36 6.34
N MET A 85 13.50 -7.49 7.08
CA MET A 85 13.23 -8.69 7.88
C MET A 85 11.76 -9.08 7.80
N ARG A 86 11.48 -10.33 8.08
CA ARG A 86 10.09 -10.78 8.28
C ARG A 86 9.54 -10.15 9.55
N ALA A 87 8.30 -9.72 9.48
CA ALA A 87 7.59 -9.11 10.60
C ALA A 87 6.12 -9.51 10.58
N GLY A 88 5.43 -9.34 11.69
CA GLY A 88 3.99 -9.56 11.81
C GLY A 88 3.35 -8.48 12.68
N ILE A 89 2.13 -8.11 12.33
CA ILE A 89 1.22 -7.33 13.17
C ILE A 89 0.06 -8.26 13.50
N PHE A 90 -0.18 -8.50 14.77
CA PHE A 90 -1.20 -9.42 15.22
C PHE A 90 -2.26 -8.66 16.01
N SER A 91 -3.54 -8.87 15.66
CA SER A 91 -4.69 -8.28 16.35
C SER A 91 -5.89 -9.21 16.27
N GLY A 92 -6.86 -9.03 17.16
CA GLY A 92 -8.09 -9.81 17.14
C GLY A 92 -7.83 -11.31 17.15
N ASP A 93 -8.48 -12.04 16.25
CA ASP A 93 -8.41 -13.50 16.15
C ASP A 93 -7.01 -14.03 15.86
N ALA A 94 -6.13 -13.23 15.25
CA ALA A 94 -4.74 -13.60 15.00
C ALA A 94 -3.92 -13.81 16.29
N LEU A 95 -4.37 -13.23 17.40
CA LEU A 95 -3.77 -13.45 18.73
C LEU A 95 -4.24 -14.73 19.40
N THR A 96 -5.23 -15.42 18.83
CA THR A 96 -5.84 -16.61 19.44
C THR A 96 -5.40 -17.85 18.68
N ASP A 97 -5.02 -18.88 19.42
CA ASP A 97 -4.80 -20.21 18.88
C ASP A 97 -6.16 -20.84 18.55
N GLN A 98 -6.39 -21.11 17.27
CA GLN A 98 -7.68 -21.59 16.78
C GLN A 98 -8.02 -23.03 17.26
N ALA A 99 -7.02 -23.82 17.67
CA ALA A 99 -7.23 -25.16 18.15
C ALA A 99 -7.62 -25.20 19.65
N THR A 100 -7.05 -24.28 20.45
CA THR A 100 -7.23 -24.26 21.90
C THR A 100 -8.12 -23.15 22.41
N GLY A 101 -8.36 -22.12 21.60
CA GLY A 101 -9.07 -20.87 21.98
C GLY A 101 -8.27 -19.98 22.95
N ALA A 102 -7.04 -20.33 23.27
CA ALA A 102 -6.18 -19.57 24.17
C ALA A 102 -5.40 -18.49 23.42
N LEU A 103 -4.98 -17.44 24.13
CA LEU A 103 -4.08 -16.45 23.54
C LEU A 103 -2.72 -17.08 23.24
N LYS A 104 -2.20 -16.79 22.05
CA LYS A 104 -0.85 -17.22 21.63
C LYS A 104 0.22 -16.55 22.50
N THR A 105 1.25 -17.28 22.85
CA THR A 105 2.43 -16.72 23.49
C THR A 105 3.28 -15.94 22.47
N ILE A 106 4.20 -15.11 22.97
CA ILE A 106 5.14 -14.36 22.10
C ILE A 106 5.99 -15.33 21.27
N GLU A 107 6.38 -16.47 21.84
CA GLU A 107 7.15 -17.50 21.14
C GLU A 107 6.37 -18.10 19.97
N GLN A 108 5.08 -18.37 20.16
CA GLN A 108 4.19 -18.85 19.08
C GLN A 108 4.03 -17.80 17.98
N LEU A 109 3.83 -16.52 18.33
CA LEU A 109 3.75 -15.43 17.35
C LEU A 109 5.06 -15.24 16.59
N LEU A 110 6.20 -15.37 17.27
CA LEU A 110 7.52 -15.34 16.62
C LEU A 110 7.74 -16.52 15.68
N GLU A 111 7.23 -17.69 16.04
CA GLU A 111 7.30 -18.87 15.17
C GLU A 111 6.43 -18.67 13.91
N ASP A 112 5.24 -18.10 14.06
CA ASP A 112 4.40 -17.73 12.91
C ASP A 112 5.15 -16.81 11.94
N VAL A 113 5.85 -15.77 12.46
CA VAL A 113 6.68 -14.87 11.66
C VAL A 113 7.84 -15.61 10.98
N LYS A 114 8.53 -16.50 11.69
CA LYS A 114 9.64 -17.28 11.12
C LYS A 114 9.19 -18.25 10.03
N ASN A 115 7.97 -18.73 10.09
CA ASN A 115 7.40 -19.64 9.10
C ASN A 115 6.83 -18.91 7.88
N THR A 116 6.69 -17.58 7.93
CA THR A 116 6.28 -16.79 6.77
C THR A 116 7.34 -16.87 5.65
N PRO A 117 6.95 -17.03 4.38
CA PRO A 117 7.88 -17.02 3.27
C PRO A 117 8.73 -15.75 3.24
N GLN A 118 9.98 -15.87 2.82
CA GLN A 118 10.82 -14.70 2.58
C GLN A 118 10.41 -14.03 1.27
N MET A 119 10.52 -12.71 1.21
CA MET A 119 10.27 -11.95 -0.03
C MET A 119 11.27 -12.33 -1.13
N GLN A 120 12.51 -12.65 -0.75
CA GLN A 120 13.54 -13.08 -1.69
C GLN A 120 13.15 -14.41 -2.36
N GLY A 121 13.11 -14.40 -3.68
CA GLY A 121 12.72 -15.56 -4.48
C GLY A 121 11.22 -15.71 -4.71
N LEU A 122 10.38 -14.85 -4.13
CA LEU A 122 8.97 -14.80 -4.48
C LEU A 122 8.79 -14.13 -5.85
N SER A 123 7.89 -14.68 -6.65
CA SER A 123 7.43 -14.07 -7.89
C SER A 123 6.04 -13.52 -7.67
N LEU A 124 5.92 -12.20 -7.56
CA LEU A 124 4.64 -11.52 -7.29
C LEU A 124 4.01 -10.93 -8.55
N TYR A 125 4.63 -11.10 -9.72
CA TYR A 125 4.13 -10.50 -10.96
C TYR A 125 2.71 -10.94 -11.30
N ASP A 126 2.34 -12.18 -10.99
CA ASP A 126 0.98 -12.68 -11.20
C ASP A 126 -0.08 -11.98 -10.33
N GLU A 127 0.34 -11.41 -9.20
CA GLU A 127 -0.56 -10.70 -8.28
C GLU A 127 -0.70 -9.23 -8.66
N VAL A 128 0.38 -8.60 -9.14
CA VAL A 128 0.45 -7.16 -9.36
C VAL A 128 0.24 -6.72 -10.80
N SER A 129 0.46 -7.61 -11.78
CA SER A 129 0.25 -7.29 -13.19
C SER A 129 -1.22 -7.17 -13.54
N THR A 130 -1.54 -6.31 -14.49
CA THR A 130 -2.89 -6.26 -15.07
C THR A 130 -3.28 -7.61 -15.68
N LYS A 131 -4.54 -7.95 -15.59
CA LYS A 131 -5.10 -9.20 -16.16
C LYS A 131 -5.67 -8.99 -17.55
N GLU A 132 -5.96 -7.77 -17.90
CA GLU A 132 -6.59 -7.40 -19.15
C GLU A 132 -5.86 -6.22 -19.80
N THR A 133 -5.89 -6.20 -21.13
CA THR A 133 -5.39 -5.04 -21.87
C THR A 133 -6.41 -3.91 -21.72
N TYR A 134 -5.93 -2.72 -21.42
CA TYR A 134 -6.74 -1.51 -21.35
C TYR A 134 -6.08 -0.38 -22.12
N THR A 135 -6.86 0.62 -22.48
CA THR A 135 -6.39 1.79 -23.22
C THR A 135 -6.78 3.05 -22.47
N ILE A 136 -5.85 3.97 -22.36
CA ILE A 136 -6.08 5.34 -21.88
C ILE A 136 -5.93 6.26 -23.06
N GLU A 137 -7.02 6.91 -23.43
CA GLU A 137 -7.06 7.89 -24.52
C GLU A 137 -6.44 9.22 -24.09
N PRO A 138 -5.98 10.05 -25.05
CA PRO A 138 -5.53 11.38 -24.74
C PRO A 138 -6.56 12.18 -23.94
N CYS A 139 -6.11 12.92 -22.95
CA CYS A 139 -6.98 13.69 -22.05
C CYS A 139 -6.48 15.11 -21.84
N GLY A 140 -7.22 15.92 -21.06
CA GLY A 140 -6.91 17.32 -20.83
C GLY A 140 -6.97 18.14 -22.12
N GLU A 141 -5.91 18.81 -22.47
CA GLU A 141 -5.83 19.64 -23.70
C GLU A 141 -5.93 18.82 -25.00
N TYR A 142 -5.73 17.51 -24.92
CA TYR A 142 -5.77 16.59 -26.06
C TYR A 142 -7.04 15.73 -26.11
N GLU A 143 -7.99 15.96 -25.22
CA GLU A 143 -9.24 15.23 -25.21
C GLU A 143 -10.01 15.35 -26.52
N GLY A 144 -10.43 14.20 -27.08
CA GLY A 144 -11.13 14.16 -28.37
C GLY A 144 -10.28 14.47 -29.60
N LYS A 145 -8.97 14.66 -29.47
CA LYS A 145 -8.04 14.85 -30.59
C LYS A 145 -7.38 13.54 -30.98
N GLU A 146 -6.91 13.47 -32.24
CA GLU A 146 -6.06 12.36 -32.66
C GLU A 146 -4.79 12.26 -31.79
N PRO A 147 -4.42 11.07 -31.35
CA PRO A 147 -3.21 10.88 -30.55
C PRO A 147 -1.97 11.34 -31.29
N LEU A 148 -1.11 12.08 -30.62
CA LEU A 148 0.21 12.44 -31.15
C LEU A 148 1.12 11.21 -31.27
N TYR A 149 1.00 10.30 -30.30
CA TYR A 149 1.76 9.04 -30.24
C TYR A 149 0.90 7.93 -29.65
N THR A 150 1.20 6.68 -30.04
CA THR A 150 0.67 5.50 -29.39
C THR A 150 1.80 4.80 -28.63
N VAL A 151 1.60 4.58 -27.34
CA VAL A 151 2.58 3.97 -26.43
C VAL A 151 2.04 2.62 -25.95
N ALA A 152 2.78 1.55 -26.20
CA ALA A 152 2.50 0.26 -25.58
C ALA A 152 3.25 0.17 -24.25
N ALA A 153 2.51 0.18 -23.14
CA ALA A 153 3.07 0.05 -21.79
C ALA A 153 2.86 -1.38 -21.29
N VAL A 154 3.93 -2.03 -20.83
CA VAL A 154 3.83 -3.32 -20.14
C VAL A 154 3.52 -3.04 -18.67
N ASP A 155 2.31 -3.40 -18.23
CA ASP A 155 1.86 -3.17 -16.86
C ASP A 155 2.20 -4.37 -15.97
N LEU A 156 3.28 -4.22 -15.21
CA LEU A 156 3.71 -5.14 -14.16
C LEU A 156 3.48 -4.53 -12.76
N GLY A 157 2.40 -3.80 -12.59
CA GLY A 157 2.09 -3.06 -11.38
C GLY A 157 2.48 -1.58 -11.48
N ILE A 158 2.19 -0.96 -12.61
CA ILE A 158 2.45 0.47 -12.86
C ILE A 158 1.57 1.35 -11.96
N LYS A 159 2.11 2.49 -11.54
CA LYS A 159 1.30 3.50 -10.85
C LYS A 159 0.26 4.09 -11.80
N GLY A 160 -0.99 4.19 -11.35
CA GLY A 160 -2.10 4.65 -12.17
C GLY A 160 -1.86 6.00 -12.86
N MET A 161 -1.20 6.93 -12.16
CA MET A 161 -0.89 8.24 -12.74
C MET A 161 0.16 8.21 -13.87
N THR A 162 0.98 7.16 -13.99
CA THR A 162 2.01 7.11 -15.03
C THR A 162 1.42 7.12 -16.45
N PRO A 163 0.52 6.20 -16.83
CA PRO A 163 -0.11 6.25 -18.13
C PRO A 163 -1.03 7.48 -18.32
N HIS A 164 -1.69 7.95 -17.25
CA HIS A 164 -2.48 9.18 -17.32
C HIS A 164 -1.63 10.41 -17.66
N ARG A 165 -0.44 10.54 -17.07
CA ARG A 165 0.48 11.65 -17.40
C ARG A 165 1.02 11.59 -18.82
N MET A 166 1.07 10.42 -19.44
CA MET A 166 1.34 10.29 -20.88
C MET A 166 0.13 10.73 -21.71
N ALA A 167 -1.08 10.34 -21.29
CA ALA A 167 -2.32 10.71 -21.95
C ALA A 167 -2.56 12.24 -21.93
N GLU A 168 -2.26 12.92 -20.82
CA GLU A 168 -2.27 14.37 -20.71
C GLU A 168 -1.30 15.08 -21.69
N ARG A 169 -0.34 14.35 -22.23
CA ARG A 169 0.63 14.83 -23.25
C ARG A 169 0.30 14.38 -24.67
N GLY A 170 -0.92 13.95 -24.88
CA GLY A 170 -1.44 13.55 -26.19
C GLY A 170 -1.08 12.12 -26.61
N CYS A 171 -0.67 11.27 -25.69
CA CYS A 171 -0.43 9.87 -26.00
C CYS A 171 -1.70 9.01 -25.79
N ARG A 172 -1.97 8.11 -26.72
CA ARG A 172 -2.79 6.93 -26.46
C ARG A 172 -1.90 5.86 -25.83
N VAL A 173 -2.28 5.37 -24.64
CA VAL A 173 -1.47 4.41 -23.90
C VAL A 173 -2.23 3.09 -23.73
#